data_406ba439dea9ab27bdeaaccb6081c742
#
_entry.id   406ba439dea9ab27bdeaaccb6081c742
#
_cell.length_a   1.000
_cell.length_b   1.000
_cell.length_c   1.000
_cell.angle_alpha   90.00
_cell.angle_beta   90.00
_cell.angle_gamma   90.00
#
_symmetry.space_group_name_H-M   'P 1'
#
loop_
_entity.id
_entity.type
_entity.pdbx_description
1 polymer ?
#
loop_
_entity_poly.entity_id
_entity_poly.type
_entity_poly.pdbx_seq_one_letter_code
_entity_poly.pdbx_strand_id
1 'polypeptide(L)'
;MKDKFVYRYSLEEAIKDNERDLWRESHKLNCDCARAIERAIDAHYQDNRLNECAKGLIDEYGFARVNWVLANTIQQKSDDGRFSKDNREWAKNFWIPKEEGNWQFCVDSHPGLTDLFINQARQAYKDLGLFDNSHCTEEQNYEDHLLIIKGASLKDEYKTPENQLFYATDGNGCKPNSLGTKVFGFHVADGEKGYYRRSSIEGVIDPQYIPDWAKENLEKLLSGEELNSDPPMGMSQ
;
A
#
# COMPACT_ATOMS: atom_id res chain seq x y z
N MET A 1 13.14 12.57 -2.06
CA MET A 1 12.36 11.33 -1.96
C MET A 1 11.61 11.17 -3.26
N LYS A 2 11.66 10.02 -3.95
CA LYS A 2 10.84 9.82 -5.16
C LYS A 2 9.39 9.78 -4.73
N ASP A 3 8.50 10.32 -5.57
CA ASP A 3 7.07 10.24 -5.34
C ASP A 3 6.63 8.76 -5.31
N LYS A 4 6.02 8.35 -4.18
CA LYS A 4 5.57 6.98 -3.95
C LYS A 4 4.16 6.73 -4.49
N PHE A 5 3.47 7.77 -4.96
CA PHE A 5 2.13 7.69 -5.52
C PHE A 5 2.09 6.84 -6.80
N VAL A 6 1.10 5.96 -6.93
CA VAL A 6 0.84 5.15 -8.11
C VAL A 6 -0.47 5.58 -8.73
N TYR A 7 -0.42 6.16 -9.93
CA TYR A 7 -1.63 6.47 -10.70
C TYR A 7 -2.27 5.17 -11.20
N ARG A 8 -3.52 4.92 -10.82
CA ARG A 8 -4.17 3.60 -10.99
C ARG A 8 -5.21 3.55 -12.09
N TYR A 9 -5.52 4.68 -12.69
CA TYR A 9 -6.48 4.77 -13.78
C TYR A 9 -5.79 4.66 -15.14
N SER A 10 -6.58 4.38 -16.20
CA SER A 10 -6.09 4.31 -17.56
C SER A 10 -5.65 5.68 -18.10
N LEU A 11 -4.86 5.67 -19.18
CA LEU A 11 -4.53 6.90 -19.90
C LEU A 11 -5.78 7.62 -20.43
N GLU A 12 -6.80 6.85 -20.86
CA GLU A 12 -8.06 7.41 -21.34
C GLU A 12 -8.79 8.18 -20.23
N GLU A 13 -8.88 7.59 -19.03
CA GLU A 13 -9.45 8.24 -17.84
C GLU A 13 -8.62 9.46 -17.45
N ALA A 14 -7.30 9.35 -17.40
CA ALA A 14 -6.41 10.46 -17.09
C ALA A 14 -6.55 11.65 -18.07
N ILE A 15 -6.78 11.37 -19.36
CA ILE A 15 -7.04 12.44 -20.36
C ILE A 15 -8.39 13.10 -20.07
N LYS A 16 -9.43 12.29 -19.78
CA LYS A 16 -10.78 12.78 -19.49
C LYS A 16 -10.81 13.67 -18.26
N ASP A 17 -10.04 13.30 -17.23
CA ASP A 17 -9.99 13.98 -15.94
C ASP A 17 -8.93 15.10 -15.91
N ASN A 18 -8.23 15.36 -17.04
CA ASN A 18 -7.16 16.34 -17.18
C ASN A 18 -5.93 16.05 -16.29
N GLU A 19 -5.66 14.79 -16.03
CA GLU A 19 -4.57 14.28 -15.16
C GLU A 19 -3.45 13.57 -15.95
N ARG A 20 -3.38 13.80 -17.25
CA ARG A 20 -2.41 13.13 -18.15
C ARG A 20 -0.97 13.23 -17.68
N ASP A 21 -0.58 14.33 -17.08
CA ASP A 21 0.79 14.52 -16.61
C ASP A 21 1.09 13.68 -15.37
N LEU A 22 0.14 13.54 -14.45
CA LEU A 22 0.24 12.63 -13.31
C LEU A 22 0.37 11.17 -13.77
N TRP A 23 -0.46 10.76 -14.73
CA TRP A 23 -0.34 9.44 -15.34
C TRP A 23 1.05 9.22 -15.93
N ARG A 24 1.56 10.20 -16.71
CA ARG A 24 2.87 10.10 -17.38
C ARG A 24 4.02 9.98 -16.38
N GLU A 25 4.01 10.77 -15.32
CA GLU A 25 5.03 10.73 -14.27
C GLU A 25 4.99 9.39 -13.52
N SER A 26 3.81 8.94 -13.13
CA SER A 26 3.64 7.64 -12.48
C SER A 26 4.08 6.49 -13.38
N HIS A 27 3.70 6.51 -14.67
CA HIS A 27 4.10 5.49 -15.63
C HIS A 27 5.62 5.45 -15.82
N LYS A 28 6.28 6.60 -15.90
CA LYS A 28 7.74 6.68 -15.96
C LYS A 28 8.40 6.04 -14.74
N LEU A 29 7.89 6.36 -13.54
CA LEU A 29 8.39 5.77 -12.30
C LEU A 29 8.14 4.26 -12.23
N ASN A 30 7.03 3.75 -12.80
CA ASN A 30 6.78 2.31 -12.94
C ASN A 30 7.85 1.65 -13.82
N CYS A 31 8.21 2.28 -14.96
CA CYS A 31 9.27 1.79 -15.83
C CYS A 31 10.64 1.80 -15.13
N ASP A 32 10.95 2.86 -14.38
CA ASP A 32 12.21 2.95 -13.63
C ASP A 32 12.29 1.90 -12.52
N CYS A 33 11.17 1.64 -11.82
CA CYS A 33 11.04 0.59 -10.83
C CYS A 33 11.25 -0.80 -11.44
N ALA A 34 10.60 -1.11 -12.58
CA ALA A 34 10.78 -2.39 -13.27
C ALA A 34 12.25 -2.66 -13.60
N ARG A 35 12.93 -1.67 -14.19
CA ARG A 35 14.37 -1.77 -14.52
C ARG A 35 15.25 -1.88 -13.27
N ALA A 36 14.87 -1.28 -12.16
CA ALA A 36 15.59 -1.42 -10.90
C ALA A 36 15.44 -2.83 -10.32
N ILE A 37 14.26 -3.43 -10.43
CA ILE A 37 14.00 -4.82 -10.05
C ILE A 37 14.83 -5.78 -10.94
N GLU A 38 14.85 -5.57 -12.25
CA GLU A 38 15.66 -6.37 -13.18
C GLU A 38 17.14 -6.36 -12.77
N ARG A 39 17.70 -5.17 -12.56
CA ARG A 39 19.11 -5.03 -12.12
C ARG A 39 19.36 -5.72 -10.78
N ALA A 40 18.44 -5.65 -9.84
CA ALA A 40 18.56 -6.32 -8.55
C ALA A 40 18.56 -7.85 -8.70
N ILE A 41 17.67 -8.38 -9.54
CA ILE A 41 17.62 -9.82 -9.86
C ILE A 41 18.92 -10.25 -10.51
N ASP A 42 19.36 -9.58 -11.57
CA ASP A 42 20.55 -9.95 -12.34
C ASP A 42 21.83 -9.90 -11.50
N ALA A 43 21.93 -8.92 -10.59
CA ALA A 43 23.11 -8.76 -9.75
C ALA A 43 23.16 -9.74 -8.57
N HIS A 44 22.00 -10.19 -8.05
CA HIS A 44 21.94 -10.83 -6.73
C HIS A 44 21.20 -12.17 -6.66
N TYR A 45 20.79 -12.76 -7.81
CA TYR A 45 20.08 -14.04 -7.79
C TYR A 45 20.93 -15.21 -7.28
N GLN A 46 22.28 -15.09 -7.33
CA GLN A 46 23.20 -16.13 -6.89
C GLN A 46 23.70 -15.94 -5.44
N ASP A 47 23.69 -14.73 -4.91
CA ASP A 47 24.29 -14.41 -3.60
C ASP A 47 23.29 -14.31 -2.45
N ASN A 48 22.04 -14.71 -2.69
CA ASN A 48 20.96 -14.76 -1.72
C ASN A 48 20.59 -13.39 -1.06
N ARG A 49 20.92 -12.27 -1.72
CA ARG A 49 20.63 -10.92 -1.21
C ARG A 49 19.36 -10.30 -1.77
N LEU A 50 18.52 -11.07 -2.46
CA LEU A 50 17.28 -10.53 -3.06
C LEU A 50 16.32 -9.91 -2.04
N ASN A 51 16.32 -10.41 -0.79
CA ASN A 51 15.50 -9.81 0.28
C ASN A 51 15.96 -8.39 0.63
N GLU A 52 17.28 -8.18 0.77
CA GLU A 52 17.84 -6.86 1.05
C GLU A 52 17.58 -5.90 -0.11
N CYS A 53 17.73 -6.38 -1.34
CA CYS A 53 17.41 -5.61 -2.53
C CYS A 53 15.93 -5.24 -2.59
N ALA A 54 15.03 -6.16 -2.23
CA ALA A 54 13.60 -5.89 -2.18
C ALA A 54 13.26 -4.81 -1.15
N LYS A 55 13.86 -4.86 0.04
CA LYS A 55 13.73 -3.80 1.07
C LYS A 55 14.20 -2.45 0.53
N GLY A 56 15.39 -2.39 -0.05
CA GLY A 56 15.92 -1.14 -0.63
C GLY A 56 15.05 -0.57 -1.75
N LEU A 57 14.47 -1.42 -2.60
CA LEU A 57 13.55 -0.97 -3.65
C LEU A 57 12.20 -0.51 -3.10
N ILE A 58 11.70 -1.14 -2.05
CA ILE A 58 10.51 -0.68 -1.34
C ILE A 58 10.76 0.69 -0.70
N ASP A 59 11.92 0.91 -0.09
CA ASP A 59 12.29 2.21 0.47
C ASP A 59 12.42 3.30 -0.61
N GLU A 60 12.95 2.96 -1.78
CA GLU A 60 13.18 3.90 -2.89
C GLU A 60 11.88 4.25 -3.62
N TYR A 61 11.08 3.24 -4.01
CA TYR A 61 9.92 3.40 -4.89
C TYR A 61 8.57 3.34 -4.17
N GLY A 62 8.56 2.94 -2.92
CA GLY A 62 7.35 2.64 -2.16
C GLY A 62 6.80 1.24 -2.42
N PHE A 63 6.19 0.68 -1.39
CA PHE A 63 5.61 -0.67 -1.44
C PHE A 63 4.54 -0.80 -2.53
N ALA A 64 3.64 0.19 -2.62
CA ALA A 64 2.55 0.19 -3.60
C ALA A 64 3.07 0.08 -5.05
N ARG A 65 4.13 0.85 -5.39
CA ARG A 65 4.70 0.82 -6.74
C ARG A 65 5.43 -0.48 -7.04
N VAL A 66 6.23 -0.99 -6.10
CA VAL A 66 6.92 -2.28 -6.29
C VAL A 66 5.89 -3.38 -6.55
N ASN A 67 4.83 -3.46 -5.76
CA ASN A 67 3.76 -4.44 -5.97
C ASN A 67 3.00 -4.23 -7.27
N TRP A 68 2.69 -2.98 -7.63
CA TRP A 68 2.02 -2.66 -8.89
C TRP A 68 2.78 -3.17 -10.10
N VAL A 69 4.09 -2.92 -10.14
CA VAL A 69 4.98 -3.38 -11.22
C VAL A 69 5.07 -4.90 -11.25
N LEU A 70 5.22 -5.56 -10.10
CA LEU A 70 5.31 -7.01 -10.02
C LEU A 70 3.98 -7.69 -10.38
N ALA A 71 2.86 -7.17 -9.91
CA ALA A 71 1.52 -7.68 -10.25
C ALA A 71 1.23 -7.51 -11.74
N ASN A 72 1.56 -6.33 -12.32
CA ASN A 72 1.47 -6.11 -13.76
C ASN A 72 2.30 -7.13 -14.54
N THR A 73 3.53 -7.38 -14.12
CA THR A 73 4.41 -8.36 -14.77
C THR A 73 3.78 -9.73 -14.85
N ILE A 74 3.18 -10.22 -13.75
CA ILE A 74 2.46 -11.51 -13.75
C ILE A 74 1.22 -11.46 -14.66
N GLN A 75 0.42 -10.39 -14.59
CA GLN A 75 -0.80 -10.27 -15.39
C GLN A 75 -0.50 -10.23 -16.89
N GLN A 76 0.56 -9.54 -17.30
CA GLN A 76 1.00 -9.50 -18.71
C GLN A 76 1.59 -10.84 -19.17
N LYS A 77 2.25 -11.58 -18.27
CA LYS A 77 2.86 -12.89 -18.53
C LYS A 77 2.01 -14.03 -17.95
N SER A 78 0.68 -13.90 -17.93
CA SER A 78 -0.27 -14.80 -17.23
C SER A 78 -0.17 -16.26 -17.69
N ASP A 79 0.19 -16.50 -18.95
CA ASP A 79 0.30 -17.83 -19.54
C ASP A 79 1.62 -18.53 -19.23
N ASP A 80 2.57 -17.82 -18.58
CA ASP A 80 3.86 -18.40 -18.21
C ASP A 80 3.72 -19.27 -16.96
N GLY A 81 3.78 -20.58 -17.14
CA GLY A 81 3.64 -21.56 -16.07
C GLY A 81 4.77 -21.57 -15.03
N ARG A 82 5.82 -20.76 -15.20
CA ARG A 82 6.95 -20.62 -14.25
C ARG A 82 6.62 -19.71 -13.07
N PHE A 83 5.56 -18.89 -13.15
CA PHE A 83 5.04 -18.19 -11.98
C PHE A 83 4.27 -19.16 -11.09
N SER A 84 4.50 -19.09 -9.78
CA SER A 84 3.79 -19.90 -8.79
C SER A 84 2.28 -19.58 -8.78
N LYS A 85 1.50 -20.58 -8.36
CA LYS A 85 0.05 -20.40 -8.22
C LYS A 85 -0.28 -19.27 -7.25
N ASP A 86 0.44 -19.21 -6.13
CA ASP A 86 0.21 -18.22 -5.08
C ASP A 86 0.47 -16.80 -5.57
N ASN A 87 1.55 -16.58 -6.33
CA ASN A 87 1.84 -15.26 -6.89
C ASN A 87 0.86 -14.87 -8.01
N ARG A 88 0.39 -15.83 -8.81
CA ARG A 88 -0.67 -15.56 -9.78
C ARG A 88 -2.01 -15.18 -9.12
N GLU A 89 -2.39 -15.86 -8.02
CA GLU A 89 -3.59 -15.48 -7.26
C GLU A 89 -3.41 -14.13 -6.57
N TRP A 90 -2.24 -13.87 -6.00
CA TRP A 90 -1.92 -12.57 -5.40
C TRP A 90 -2.02 -11.43 -6.44
N ALA A 91 -1.49 -11.60 -7.64
CA ALA A 91 -1.52 -10.57 -8.68
C ALA A 91 -2.95 -10.21 -9.14
N LYS A 92 -3.92 -11.13 -9.01
CA LYS A 92 -5.33 -10.85 -9.34
C LYS A 92 -6.01 -9.87 -8.40
N ASN A 93 -5.43 -9.63 -7.21
CA ASN A 93 -5.96 -8.64 -6.27
C ASN A 93 -5.69 -7.20 -6.72
N PHE A 94 -4.86 -7.01 -7.74
CA PHE A 94 -4.54 -5.70 -8.29
C PHE A 94 -5.39 -5.45 -9.54
N TRP A 95 -6.23 -4.44 -9.48
CA TRP A 95 -6.95 -3.98 -10.66
C TRP A 95 -6.04 -3.05 -11.46
N ILE A 96 -5.42 -3.56 -12.52
CA ILE A 96 -4.52 -2.81 -13.41
C ILE A 96 -5.26 -2.61 -14.73
N PRO A 97 -5.49 -1.36 -15.17
CA PRO A 97 -6.13 -1.09 -16.46
C PRO A 97 -5.35 -1.79 -17.58
N LYS A 98 -6.08 -2.42 -18.52
CA LYS A 98 -5.44 -3.11 -19.66
C LYS A 98 -5.07 -2.09 -20.73
N GLU A 99 -3.78 -1.79 -20.83
CA GLU A 99 -3.22 -0.83 -21.77
C GLU A 99 -1.98 -1.41 -22.46
N GLU A 100 -1.74 -1.06 -23.74
CA GLU A 100 -0.52 -1.48 -24.44
C GLU A 100 0.76 -0.99 -23.74
N GLY A 101 0.70 0.20 -23.13
CA GLY A 101 1.82 0.76 -22.36
C GLY A 101 2.29 -0.07 -21.17
N ASN A 102 1.46 -0.97 -20.67
CA ASN A 102 1.78 -1.79 -19.48
C ASN A 102 2.96 -2.74 -19.70
N TRP A 103 3.24 -3.15 -20.93
CA TRP A 103 4.44 -3.93 -21.26
C TRP A 103 5.74 -3.17 -20.98
N GLN A 104 5.72 -1.84 -20.99
CA GLN A 104 6.91 -1.01 -20.77
C GLN A 104 7.43 -1.05 -19.34
N PHE A 105 6.58 -1.42 -18.38
CA PHE A 105 6.96 -1.60 -16.98
C PHE A 105 6.76 -3.04 -16.47
N CYS A 106 6.87 -4.02 -17.37
CA CYS A 106 7.07 -5.40 -16.98
C CYS A 106 8.54 -5.65 -16.63
N VAL A 107 8.78 -6.43 -15.59
CA VAL A 107 10.13 -6.94 -15.27
C VAL A 107 10.54 -7.94 -16.35
N ASP A 108 11.63 -7.64 -17.08
CA ASP A 108 12.13 -8.47 -18.17
C ASP A 108 13.30 -9.36 -17.70
N SER A 109 13.07 -10.08 -16.61
CA SER A 109 13.98 -11.13 -16.10
C SER A 109 13.36 -12.51 -16.28
N HIS A 110 14.16 -13.56 -16.04
CA HIS A 110 13.66 -14.94 -16.08
C HIS A 110 12.45 -15.10 -15.12
N PRO A 111 11.29 -15.59 -15.58
CA PRO A 111 10.06 -15.63 -14.78
C PRO A 111 10.19 -16.32 -13.42
N GLY A 112 10.96 -17.42 -13.33
CA GLY A 112 11.21 -18.08 -12.04
C GLY A 112 12.05 -17.24 -11.07
N LEU A 113 12.97 -16.39 -11.56
CA LEU A 113 13.71 -15.45 -10.72
C LEU A 113 12.84 -14.27 -10.30
N THR A 114 11.98 -13.81 -11.20
CA THR A 114 10.97 -12.80 -10.89
C THR A 114 9.99 -13.32 -9.83
N ASP A 115 9.53 -14.57 -9.95
CA ASP A 115 8.66 -15.22 -8.95
C ASP A 115 9.33 -15.31 -7.57
N LEU A 116 10.62 -15.68 -7.54
CA LEU A 116 11.41 -15.67 -6.31
C LEU A 116 11.51 -14.25 -5.73
N PHE A 117 11.79 -13.24 -6.56
CA PHE A 117 11.86 -11.84 -6.11
C PHE A 117 10.52 -11.35 -5.53
N ILE A 118 9.40 -11.73 -6.14
CA ILE A 118 8.05 -11.42 -5.63
C ILE A 118 7.88 -11.99 -4.21
N ASN A 119 8.30 -13.24 -3.97
CA ASN A 119 8.24 -13.86 -2.65
C ASN A 119 9.09 -13.08 -1.63
N GLN A 120 10.28 -12.63 -2.03
CA GLN A 120 11.14 -11.81 -1.17
C GLN A 120 10.54 -10.43 -0.89
N ALA A 121 9.98 -9.76 -1.89
CA ALA A 121 9.31 -8.48 -1.72
C ALA A 121 8.09 -8.59 -0.80
N ARG A 122 7.27 -9.64 -0.97
CA ARG A 122 6.12 -9.93 -0.10
C ARG A 122 6.55 -10.27 1.34
N GLN A 123 7.71 -10.93 1.51
CA GLN A 123 8.27 -11.20 2.83
C GLN A 123 8.89 -9.94 3.45
N ALA A 124 9.67 -9.18 2.68
CA ALA A 124 10.25 -7.91 3.12
C ALA A 124 9.18 -6.95 3.63
N TYR A 125 8.02 -6.97 3.01
CA TYR A 125 6.86 -6.21 3.43
C TYR A 125 6.32 -6.63 4.80
N LYS A 126 6.23 -7.94 5.09
CA LYS A 126 5.81 -8.43 6.41
C LYS A 126 6.76 -7.98 7.52
N ASP A 127 8.03 -7.75 7.15
CA ASP A 127 9.08 -7.29 8.06
C ASP A 127 9.11 -5.76 8.22
N LEU A 128 8.24 -5.00 7.52
CA LEU A 128 8.19 -3.52 7.57
C LEU A 128 7.60 -2.95 8.87
N GLY A 129 7.59 -3.73 9.95
CA GLY A 129 7.24 -3.21 11.27
C GLY A 129 5.80 -2.72 11.34
N LEU A 130 4.85 -3.51 10.85
CA LEU A 130 3.42 -3.24 11.08
C LEU A 130 3.18 -3.08 12.58
N PHE A 131 2.35 -2.11 12.92
CA PHE A 131 1.87 -1.95 14.28
C PHE A 131 1.02 -3.17 14.67
N ASP A 132 1.18 -3.60 15.90
CA ASP A 132 0.41 -4.67 16.52
C ASP A 132 -0.09 -4.25 17.91
N ASN A 133 -0.70 -5.16 18.65
CA ASN A 133 -1.25 -4.87 19.96
C ASN A 133 -0.22 -4.38 20.99
N SER A 134 1.08 -4.65 20.81
CA SER A 134 2.13 -4.15 21.71
C SER A 134 2.35 -2.64 21.59
N HIS A 135 1.85 -2.03 20.51
CA HIS A 135 1.90 -0.60 20.25
C HIS A 135 0.63 0.14 20.75
N CYS A 136 -0.29 -0.58 21.40
CA CYS A 136 -1.56 -0.03 21.86
C CYS A 136 -1.54 0.31 23.34
N THR A 137 -2.35 1.29 23.71
CA THR A 137 -2.71 1.57 25.12
C THR A 137 -3.81 0.62 25.61
N GLU A 138 -4.17 0.70 26.88
CA GLU A 138 -5.32 -0.01 27.45
C GLU A 138 -6.66 0.69 27.19
N GLU A 139 -6.67 1.83 26.48
CA GLU A 139 -7.89 2.59 26.20
C GLU A 139 -8.88 1.79 25.34
N GLN A 140 -10.11 1.71 25.79
CA GLN A 140 -11.18 0.96 25.14
C GLN A 140 -12.20 1.86 24.41
N ASN A 141 -12.22 3.15 24.70
CA ASN A 141 -13.01 4.10 23.92
C ASN A 141 -12.18 4.59 22.73
N TYR A 142 -12.72 4.44 21.53
CA TYR A 142 -12.03 4.77 20.29
C TYR A 142 -12.38 6.16 19.75
N GLU A 143 -13.43 6.79 20.26
CA GLU A 143 -13.89 8.11 19.82
C GLU A 143 -12.80 9.16 20.09
N ASP A 144 -12.48 9.96 19.08
CA ASP A 144 -11.43 10.97 19.09
C ASP A 144 -10.00 10.45 19.37
N HIS A 145 -9.75 9.19 18.99
CA HIS A 145 -8.44 8.57 19.14
C HIS A 145 -7.87 8.08 17.81
N LEU A 146 -6.54 8.08 17.74
CA LEU A 146 -5.80 7.45 16.66
C LEU A 146 -5.69 5.94 16.92
N LEU A 147 -6.15 5.15 15.95
CA LEU A 147 -6.29 3.71 16.06
C LEU A 147 -5.31 2.99 15.15
N ILE A 148 -4.95 1.77 15.53
CA ILE A 148 -4.21 0.82 14.71
C ILE A 148 -5.21 -0.16 14.09
N ILE A 149 -5.30 -0.19 12.76
CA ILE A 149 -6.06 -1.20 12.02
C ILE A 149 -5.22 -2.49 11.93
N LYS A 150 -5.84 -3.63 12.19
CA LYS A 150 -5.19 -4.95 12.06
C LYS A 150 -4.65 -5.15 10.66
N GLY A 151 -3.38 -5.49 10.53
CA GLY A 151 -2.77 -5.80 9.24
C GLY A 151 -3.54 -6.87 8.46
N ALA A 152 -4.15 -7.84 9.14
CA ALA A 152 -5.01 -8.85 8.53
C ALA A 152 -6.34 -8.30 7.95
N SER A 153 -6.76 -7.11 8.36
CA SER A 153 -7.98 -6.45 7.89
C SER A 153 -7.73 -5.51 6.70
N LEU A 154 -6.46 -5.24 6.37
CA LEU A 154 -6.06 -4.47 5.20
C LEU A 154 -5.84 -5.41 4.00
N LYS A 155 -6.23 -4.96 2.81
CA LYS A 155 -5.87 -5.65 1.57
C LYS A 155 -4.35 -5.64 1.42
N ASP A 156 -3.78 -6.66 0.77
CA ASP A 156 -2.32 -6.82 0.65
C ASP A 156 -1.61 -5.58 0.07
N GLU A 157 -2.26 -4.85 -0.81
CA GLU A 157 -1.76 -3.61 -1.41
C GLU A 157 -1.71 -2.42 -0.44
N TYR A 158 -2.44 -2.47 0.67
CA TYR A 158 -2.53 -1.41 1.69
C TYR A 158 -1.93 -1.82 3.04
N LYS A 159 -1.27 -2.96 3.13
CA LYS A 159 -0.62 -3.42 4.37
C LYS A 159 0.69 -2.68 4.62
N THR A 160 0.61 -1.42 4.95
CA THR A 160 1.74 -0.59 5.37
C THR A 160 1.45 0.03 6.73
N PRO A 161 2.47 0.40 7.52
CA PRO A 161 2.26 1.09 8.78
C PRO A 161 1.42 2.37 8.63
N GLU A 162 1.62 3.08 7.51
CA GLU A 162 0.88 4.31 7.20
C GLU A 162 -0.63 4.05 7.07
N ASN A 163 -1.00 2.97 6.37
CA ASN A 163 -2.41 2.60 6.15
C ASN A 163 -3.07 1.96 7.38
N GLN A 164 -2.29 1.60 8.42
CA GLN A 164 -2.84 1.14 9.68
C GLN A 164 -3.36 2.28 10.55
N LEU A 165 -2.97 3.53 10.30
CA LEU A 165 -3.32 4.65 11.16
C LEU A 165 -4.64 5.29 10.73
N PHE A 166 -5.64 5.15 11.60
CA PHE A 166 -7.01 5.58 11.38
C PHE A 166 -7.51 6.41 12.56
N TYR A 167 -7.92 7.66 12.34
CA TYR A 167 -8.49 8.50 13.38
C TYR A 167 -10.00 8.29 13.45
N ALA A 168 -10.49 7.84 14.60
CA ALA A 168 -11.91 7.60 14.83
C ALA A 168 -12.62 8.88 15.27
N THR A 169 -13.68 9.25 14.55
CA THR A 169 -14.48 10.43 14.85
C THR A 169 -15.81 10.09 15.51
N ASP A 170 -16.40 8.94 15.20
CA ASP A 170 -17.76 8.57 15.62
C ASP A 170 -18.03 7.07 15.42
N GLY A 171 -19.15 6.64 15.91
CA GLY A 171 -19.68 5.30 15.67
C GLY A 171 -19.96 4.50 16.93
N ASN A 172 -20.99 3.66 16.87
CA ASN A 172 -21.35 2.81 18.00
C ASN A 172 -20.23 1.82 18.38
N GLY A 173 -19.37 1.45 17.42
CA GLY A 173 -18.22 0.59 17.67
C GLY A 173 -17.10 1.29 18.45
N CYS A 174 -17.12 2.62 18.62
CA CYS A 174 -16.13 3.33 19.43
C CYS A 174 -16.23 3.00 20.91
N LYS A 175 -17.45 2.74 21.39
CA LYS A 175 -17.70 2.49 22.82
C LYS A 175 -17.52 1.01 23.18
N PRO A 176 -16.84 0.69 24.27
CA PRO A 176 -16.75 -0.70 24.75
C PRO A 176 -18.14 -1.23 25.09
N ASN A 177 -18.35 -2.51 24.82
CA ASN A 177 -19.62 -3.22 25.08
C ASN A 177 -20.85 -2.67 24.31
N SER A 178 -20.65 -1.87 23.29
CA SER A 178 -21.73 -1.44 22.42
C SER A 178 -22.22 -2.60 21.53
N LEU A 179 -23.53 -2.62 21.22
CA LEU A 179 -24.11 -3.53 20.23
C LEU A 179 -23.70 -3.19 18.80
N GLY A 180 -23.33 -1.94 18.54
CA GLY A 180 -22.84 -1.49 17.24
C GLY A 180 -21.36 -1.80 17.07
N THR A 181 -20.96 -2.12 15.85
CA THR A 181 -19.58 -2.55 15.55
C THR A 181 -18.81 -1.58 14.68
N LYS A 182 -19.47 -0.58 14.09
CA LYS A 182 -18.84 0.36 13.15
C LYS A 182 -18.17 1.51 13.89
N VAL A 183 -16.93 1.80 13.49
CA VAL A 183 -16.11 2.93 13.90
C VAL A 183 -15.86 3.75 12.65
N PHE A 184 -16.40 4.97 12.60
CA PHE A 184 -16.22 5.90 11.49
C PHE A 184 -15.03 6.82 11.74
N GLY A 185 -14.41 7.32 10.69
CA GLY A 185 -13.27 8.20 10.77
C GLY A 185 -12.58 8.40 9.44
N PHE A 186 -11.27 8.64 9.49
CA PHE A 186 -10.47 8.85 8.29
C PHE A 186 -9.05 8.28 8.46
N HIS A 187 -8.43 7.90 7.36
CA HIS A 187 -7.02 7.52 7.31
C HIS A 187 -6.15 8.77 7.45
N VAL A 188 -5.12 8.69 8.31
CA VAL A 188 -4.25 9.84 8.57
C VAL A 188 -3.26 10.06 7.41
N ALA A 189 -3.00 9.02 6.62
CA ALA A 189 -2.08 9.10 5.50
C ALA A 189 -2.58 10.02 4.37
N ASP A 190 -3.91 10.03 4.12
CA ASP A 190 -4.51 10.70 2.96
C ASP A 190 -5.81 11.46 3.27
N GLY A 191 -6.33 11.33 4.49
CA GLY A 191 -7.60 11.95 4.90
C GLY A 191 -8.85 11.22 4.38
N GLU A 192 -8.70 10.04 3.73
CA GLU A 192 -9.83 9.30 3.19
C GLU A 192 -10.78 8.86 4.30
N LYS A 193 -12.06 9.26 4.17
CA LYS A 193 -13.12 8.93 5.13
C LYS A 193 -13.63 7.51 4.89
N GLY A 194 -13.82 6.77 5.98
CA GLY A 194 -14.31 5.40 5.91
C GLY A 194 -14.82 4.87 7.23
N TYR A 195 -14.95 3.55 7.32
CA TYR A 195 -15.25 2.89 8.59
C TYR A 195 -14.60 1.52 8.68
N TYR A 196 -14.31 1.12 9.90
CA TYR A 196 -13.90 -0.24 10.23
C TYR A 196 -14.85 -0.88 11.24
N ARG A 197 -14.90 -2.22 11.25
CA ARG A 197 -15.52 -2.93 12.37
C ARG A 197 -14.56 -2.88 13.56
N ARG A 198 -15.08 -2.77 14.78
CA ARG A 198 -14.26 -2.82 15.99
C ARG A 198 -13.33 -4.04 16.04
N SER A 199 -13.79 -5.20 15.55
CA SER A 199 -12.98 -6.43 15.47
C SER A 199 -11.77 -6.32 14.52
N SER A 200 -11.77 -5.37 13.61
CA SER A 200 -10.68 -5.08 12.65
C SER A 200 -9.64 -4.10 13.21
N ILE A 201 -9.79 -3.65 14.45
CA ILE A 201 -8.93 -2.67 15.10
C ILE A 201 -8.10 -3.40 16.18
N GLU A 202 -6.80 -3.11 16.26
CA GLU A 202 -5.94 -3.59 17.34
C GLU A 202 -6.24 -2.83 18.64
N GLY A 203 -6.27 -1.51 18.59
CA GLY A 203 -6.50 -0.64 19.73
C GLY A 203 -6.15 0.82 19.43
N VAL A 204 -6.12 1.63 20.48
CA VAL A 204 -5.64 3.02 20.44
C VAL A 204 -4.11 2.99 20.48
N ILE A 205 -3.45 3.63 19.52
CA ILE A 205 -2.00 3.70 19.48
C ILE A 205 -1.44 4.46 20.69
N ASP A 206 -0.38 3.93 21.30
CA ASP A 206 0.35 4.67 22.34
C ASP A 206 1.09 5.85 21.72
N PRO A 207 0.96 7.07 22.27
CA PRO A 207 1.56 8.29 21.74
C PRO A 207 3.08 8.21 21.44
N GLN A 208 3.83 7.37 22.16
CA GLN A 208 5.26 7.18 21.91
C GLN A 208 5.57 6.54 20.56
N TYR A 209 4.63 5.80 19.97
CA TYR A 209 4.78 5.12 18.68
C TYR A 209 4.17 5.89 17.52
N ILE A 210 3.52 7.03 17.75
CA ILE A 210 2.93 7.85 16.67
C ILE A 210 4.06 8.50 15.88
N PRO A 211 4.21 8.18 14.56
CA PRO A 211 5.22 8.81 13.71
C PRO A 211 4.98 10.31 13.59
N ASP A 212 6.06 11.09 13.44
CA ASP A 212 5.95 12.55 13.35
C ASP A 212 5.10 13.01 12.17
N TRP A 213 5.23 12.37 11.00
CA TRP A 213 4.36 12.65 9.85
C TRP A 213 2.86 12.46 10.17
N ALA A 214 2.51 11.46 10.99
CA ALA A 214 1.12 11.20 11.34
C ALA A 214 0.57 12.26 12.30
N LYS A 215 1.39 12.78 13.20
CA LYS A 215 1.03 13.92 14.07
C LYS A 215 0.75 15.17 13.23
N GLU A 216 1.68 15.49 12.29
CA GLU A 216 1.55 16.64 11.39
C GLU A 216 0.31 16.55 10.49
N ASN A 217 0.06 15.37 9.90
CA ASN A 217 -1.12 15.15 9.06
C ASN A 217 -2.41 15.24 9.87
N LEU A 218 -2.44 14.64 11.05
CA LEU A 218 -3.61 14.67 11.92
C LEU A 218 -3.97 16.10 12.35
N GLU A 219 -2.99 16.92 12.71
CA GLU A 219 -3.20 18.34 13.05
C GLU A 219 -3.83 19.10 11.86
N LYS A 220 -3.32 18.89 10.64
CA LYS A 220 -3.86 19.51 9.42
C LYS A 220 -5.31 19.05 9.16
N LEU A 221 -5.57 17.75 9.22
CA LEU A 221 -6.90 17.19 8.98
C LEU A 221 -7.93 17.67 10.01
N LEU A 222 -7.54 17.78 11.29
CA LEU A 222 -8.41 18.30 12.35
C LEU A 222 -8.64 19.80 12.25
N SER A 223 -7.69 20.59 11.72
CA SER A 223 -7.86 22.02 11.44
C SER A 223 -8.69 22.29 10.18
N GLY A 224 -9.01 21.24 9.40
CA GLY A 224 -9.74 21.37 8.13
C GLY A 224 -8.86 21.81 6.96
N GLU A 225 -7.56 21.75 7.11
CA GLU A 225 -6.62 21.92 6.02
C GLU A 225 -6.60 20.64 5.17
N GLU A 226 -6.65 20.81 3.85
CA GLU A 226 -6.40 19.68 2.94
C GLU A 226 -4.92 19.28 3.08
N LEU A 227 -4.67 17.99 3.31
CA LEU A 227 -3.33 17.46 3.06
C LEU A 227 -3.03 17.78 1.60
N ASN A 228 -1.83 18.26 1.27
CA ASN A 228 -1.39 18.39 -0.11
C ASN A 228 -1.51 16.99 -0.75
N SER A 229 -2.72 16.71 -1.17
CA SER A 229 -3.14 15.40 -1.61
C SER A 229 -2.72 15.23 -3.04
N ASP A 230 -1.83 14.32 -3.27
CA ASP A 230 -1.99 13.46 -4.41
C ASP A 230 -3.42 12.89 -4.37
N PRO A 231 -4.13 12.77 -5.51
CA PRO A 231 -5.55 12.47 -5.55
C PRO A 231 -5.94 11.21 -4.79
N PRO A 232 -7.13 11.14 -4.17
CA PRO A 232 -7.55 10.08 -3.27
C PRO A 232 -7.52 8.72 -3.97
N MET A 233 -6.92 7.74 -3.30
CA MET A 233 -6.96 6.35 -3.73
C MET A 233 -8.40 5.85 -3.60
N GLY A 234 -9.14 5.84 -4.71
CA GLY A 234 -10.54 5.44 -4.75
C GLY A 234 -10.74 4.02 -4.25
N MET A 235 -11.45 3.87 -3.14
CA MET A 235 -12.08 2.61 -2.77
C MET A 235 -13.30 2.41 -3.66
N SER A 236 -13.25 1.47 -4.61
CA SER A 236 -14.47 0.91 -5.17
C SER A 236 -15.06 -0.08 -4.17
N GLN A 237 -16.34 0.13 -3.87
CA GLN A 237 -17.19 -0.74 -3.08
C GLN A 237 -17.26 -2.18 -3.62
#